data_8f2be9928ea9299415a6344764ec7a4c
#
_entry.id   8f2be9928ea9299415a6344764ec7a4c
#
_cell.length_a   1.000
_cell.length_b   1.000
_cell.length_c   1.000
_cell.angle_alpha   90.00
_cell.angle_beta   90.00
_cell.angle_gamma   90.00
#
_symmetry.space_group_name_H-M   'P 1'
#
loop_
_entity.id
_entity.type
_entity.pdbx_description
1 polymer ?
#
loop_
_entity_poly.entity_id
_entity_poly.type
_entity_poly.pdbx_seq_one_letter_code
_entity_poly.pdbx_strand_id
1 'polypeptide(L)'
;MYFLNSKAMILSIAWKNIWRNKTRSMVILSAIALGLMAGIFSIALMAGMVDDRVRGAIENEVSHMKIHNQKFLENDELQFTINQREKLIETLDTLQQVKAFSERLRMNGMANTSGNNSGVIIYGVHPGQEREVFNIHENIIEETGGFFDEDTRNQIIIGEKLANTLNLVHYEITEKAVDTLRIAGVPEEVLSKLDTLVDQRFRNEEDFREKMEQLFTDGQMRNYYSSFKQATKSFRTRSRIVLTMQDNEGYITGGAFRIAGIYSITNSAFEGMHVFVNYDDLLRITNMPQGSVHEIAVMLEDIEQSDNISEIIESD
;
A
#
# COMPACT_ATOMS: atom_id res chain seq x y z
N MET A 1 44.72 -20.02 -44.51
CA MET A 1 45.72 -19.16 -43.82
C MET A 1 45.63 -17.68 -44.22
N TYR A 2 45.21 -17.30 -45.42
CA TYR A 2 45.09 -15.90 -45.89
C TYR A 2 43.97 -15.08 -45.24
N PHE A 3 42.84 -15.67 -44.79
CA PHE A 3 41.70 -14.96 -44.19
C PHE A 3 41.96 -14.44 -42.76
N LEU A 4 42.81 -15.09 -42.00
CA LEU A 4 43.18 -14.66 -40.63
C LEU A 4 44.15 -13.45 -40.66
N ASN A 5 45.05 -13.37 -41.63
CA ASN A 5 45.97 -12.24 -41.75
C ASN A 5 45.26 -10.93 -42.19
N SER A 6 44.23 -11.05 -43.02
CA SER A 6 43.40 -9.90 -43.47
C SER A 6 42.64 -9.23 -42.32
N LYS A 7 42.04 -10.02 -41.42
CA LYS A 7 41.31 -9.49 -40.26
C LYS A 7 42.23 -8.79 -39.26
N ALA A 8 43.40 -9.35 -39.00
CA ALA A 8 44.42 -8.76 -38.13
C ALA A 8 44.95 -7.42 -38.67
N MET A 9 45.10 -7.33 -39.99
CA MET A 9 45.54 -6.11 -40.67
C MET A 9 44.46 -5.01 -40.61
N ILE A 10 43.20 -5.35 -40.80
CA ILE A 10 42.07 -4.41 -40.70
C ILE A 10 41.97 -3.85 -39.28
N LEU A 11 42.07 -4.71 -38.25
CA LEU A 11 42.06 -4.31 -36.84
C LEU A 11 43.24 -3.37 -36.50
N SER A 12 44.42 -3.65 -37.01
CA SER A 12 45.61 -2.81 -36.82
C SER A 12 45.46 -1.42 -37.46
N ILE A 13 44.88 -1.36 -38.68
CA ILE A 13 44.63 -0.11 -39.37
C ILE A 13 43.54 0.68 -38.64
N ALA A 14 42.44 0.04 -38.20
CA ALA A 14 41.40 0.67 -37.44
C ALA A 14 41.93 1.26 -36.11
N TRP A 15 42.76 0.51 -35.38
CA TRP A 15 43.41 0.98 -34.16
C TRP A 15 44.29 2.21 -34.38
N LYS A 16 45.14 2.21 -35.42
CA LYS A 16 45.95 3.36 -35.77
C LYS A 16 45.12 4.57 -36.19
N ASN A 17 43.97 4.35 -36.83
CA ASN A 17 43.08 5.44 -37.26
C ASN A 17 42.39 6.12 -36.08
N ILE A 18 42.00 5.35 -35.03
CA ILE A 18 41.44 5.88 -33.78
C ILE A 18 42.43 6.84 -33.10
N TRP A 19 43.71 6.47 -33.06
CA TRP A 19 44.77 7.27 -32.40
C TRP A 19 45.28 8.43 -33.22
N ARG A 20 45.02 8.48 -34.54
CA ARG A 20 45.45 9.57 -35.41
C ARG A 20 44.71 10.89 -35.13
N ASN A 21 43.41 10.84 -34.76
CA ASN A 21 42.58 12.00 -34.42
C ASN A 21 41.96 11.82 -33.03
N LYS A 22 42.78 11.92 -31.98
CA LYS A 22 42.42 11.62 -30.59
C LYS A 22 41.18 12.38 -30.14
N THR A 23 41.05 13.65 -30.42
CA THR A 23 39.92 14.51 -30.00
C THR A 23 38.59 14.02 -30.59
N ARG A 24 38.57 13.74 -31.92
CA ARG A 24 37.36 13.25 -32.60
C ARG A 24 36.96 11.87 -32.10
N SER A 25 37.92 10.96 -31.93
CA SER A 25 37.64 9.61 -31.42
C SER A 25 37.18 9.64 -29.96
N MET A 26 37.76 10.51 -29.14
CA MET A 26 37.34 10.66 -27.73
C MET A 26 35.90 11.20 -27.59
N VAL A 27 35.53 12.19 -28.42
CA VAL A 27 34.16 12.71 -28.43
C VAL A 27 33.13 11.62 -28.82
N ILE A 28 33.44 10.82 -29.85
CA ILE A 28 32.56 9.74 -30.29
C ILE A 28 32.45 8.64 -29.21
N LEU A 29 33.61 8.23 -28.65
CA LEU A 29 33.64 7.22 -27.58
C LEU A 29 32.88 7.70 -26.32
N SER A 30 33.07 8.97 -25.93
CA SER A 30 32.35 9.54 -24.80
C SER A 30 30.85 9.60 -25.06
N ALA A 31 30.40 9.98 -26.25
CA ALA A 31 28.99 10.00 -26.61
C ALA A 31 28.35 8.61 -26.55
N ILE A 32 29.05 7.59 -27.10
CA ILE A 32 28.61 6.20 -27.05
C ILE A 32 28.59 5.69 -25.60
N ALA A 33 29.63 5.95 -24.83
CA ALA A 33 29.73 5.53 -23.42
C ALA A 33 28.62 6.17 -22.57
N LEU A 34 28.37 7.46 -22.73
CA LEU A 34 27.29 8.16 -22.04
C LEU A 34 25.91 7.63 -22.45
N GLY A 35 25.70 7.36 -23.74
CA GLY A 35 24.44 6.79 -24.22
C GLY A 35 24.19 5.38 -23.66
N LEU A 36 25.19 4.52 -23.65
CA LEU A 36 25.09 3.19 -23.04
C LEU A 36 24.87 3.26 -21.54
N MET A 37 25.60 4.13 -20.83
CA MET A 37 25.45 4.32 -19.40
C MET A 37 24.02 4.80 -19.05
N ALA A 38 23.50 5.78 -19.78
CA ALA A 38 22.14 6.26 -19.60
C ALA A 38 21.09 5.17 -19.89
N GLY A 39 21.29 4.35 -20.92
CA GLY A 39 20.42 3.22 -21.25
C GLY A 39 20.43 2.15 -20.16
N ILE A 40 21.59 1.71 -19.71
CA ILE A 40 21.73 0.71 -18.63
C ILE A 40 21.11 1.25 -17.33
N PHE A 41 21.40 2.50 -16.98
CA PHE A 41 20.84 3.15 -15.79
C PHE A 41 19.30 3.20 -15.84
N SER A 42 18.72 3.57 -16.98
CA SER A 42 17.26 3.63 -17.14
C SER A 42 16.61 2.25 -16.99
N ILE A 43 17.22 1.21 -17.59
CA ILE A 43 16.72 -0.16 -17.48
C ILE A 43 16.82 -0.67 -16.03
N ALA A 44 17.97 -0.43 -15.37
CA ALA A 44 18.18 -0.85 -13.99
C ALA A 44 17.20 -0.14 -13.01
N LEU A 45 16.98 1.16 -13.22
CA LEU A 45 16.03 1.93 -12.43
C LEU A 45 14.60 1.40 -12.62
N MET A 46 14.19 1.17 -13.86
CA MET A 46 12.88 0.64 -14.18
C MET A 46 12.67 -0.77 -13.59
N ALA A 47 13.66 -1.64 -13.71
CA ALA A 47 13.61 -2.98 -13.12
C ALA A 47 13.48 -2.92 -11.59
N GLY A 48 14.25 -2.07 -10.93
CA GLY A 48 14.14 -1.87 -9.47
C GLY A 48 12.76 -1.35 -9.05
N MET A 49 12.20 -0.40 -9.79
CA MET A 49 10.84 0.12 -9.49
C MET A 49 9.75 -0.95 -9.68
N VAL A 50 9.89 -1.83 -10.68
CA VAL A 50 8.93 -2.93 -10.89
C VAL A 50 9.04 -3.95 -9.77
N ASP A 51 10.27 -4.36 -9.41
CA ASP A 51 10.53 -5.31 -8.33
C ASP A 51 9.98 -4.81 -6.97
N ASP A 52 10.25 -3.55 -6.64
CA ASP A 52 9.74 -2.91 -5.43
C ASP A 52 8.20 -2.88 -5.37
N ARG A 53 7.57 -2.61 -6.52
CA ARG A 53 6.11 -2.60 -6.65
C ARG A 53 5.48 -3.99 -6.49
N VAL A 54 6.10 -5.01 -7.10
CA VAL A 54 5.64 -6.40 -6.98
C VAL A 54 5.80 -6.89 -5.54
N ARG A 55 6.94 -6.61 -4.93
CA ARG A 55 7.18 -6.95 -3.51
C ARG A 55 6.15 -6.26 -2.60
N GLY A 56 5.94 -4.96 -2.75
CA GLY A 56 4.97 -4.23 -1.97
C GLY A 56 3.53 -4.76 -2.13
N ALA A 57 3.15 -5.20 -3.35
CA ALA A 57 1.86 -5.83 -3.56
C ALA A 57 1.75 -7.20 -2.86
N ILE A 58 2.79 -8.03 -2.93
CA ILE A 58 2.82 -9.33 -2.24
C ILE A 58 2.71 -9.15 -0.72
N GLU A 59 3.51 -8.26 -0.16
CA GLU A 59 3.62 -8.06 1.28
C GLU A 59 2.41 -7.35 1.90
N ASN A 60 1.65 -6.57 1.12
CA ASN A 60 0.55 -5.76 1.68
C ASN A 60 -0.84 -6.12 1.15
N GLU A 61 -0.96 -6.79 -0.02
CA GLU A 61 -2.25 -6.89 -0.70
C GLU A 61 -2.65 -8.32 -1.05
N VAL A 62 -1.74 -9.09 -1.64
CA VAL A 62 -2.10 -10.35 -2.30
C VAL A 62 -1.50 -11.61 -1.69
N SER A 63 -0.42 -11.54 -0.90
CA SER A 63 0.40 -12.70 -0.49
C SER A 63 0.98 -13.50 -1.68
N HIS A 64 1.59 -14.65 -1.43
CA HIS A 64 2.09 -15.52 -2.51
C HIS A 64 0.97 -16.32 -3.19
N MET A 65 0.00 -16.80 -2.41
CA MET A 65 -1.14 -17.57 -2.88
C MET A 65 -2.41 -17.16 -2.14
N LYS A 66 -3.56 -17.35 -2.80
CA LYS A 66 -4.89 -17.20 -2.21
C LYS A 66 -5.74 -18.40 -2.54
N ILE A 67 -6.39 -18.93 -1.54
CA ILE A 67 -7.32 -20.05 -1.67
C ILE A 67 -8.73 -19.49 -1.49
N HIS A 68 -9.60 -19.83 -2.44
CA HIS A 68 -11.00 -19.40 -2.46
C HIS A 68 -11.92 -20.54 -2.86
N ASN A 69 -13.20 -20.43 -2.51
CA ASN A 69 -14.22 -21.21 -3.19
C ASN A 69 -14.39 -20.65 -4.62
N GLN A 70 -14.36 -21.51 -5.65
CA GLN A 70 -14.48 -21.08 -7.06
C GLN A 70 -15.76 -20.28 -7.30
N LYS A 71 -16.90 -20.68 -6.72
CA LYS A 71 -18.16 -19.97 -6.86
C LYS A 71 -18.16 -18.58 -6.23
N PHE A 72 -17.34 -18.39 -5.17
CA PHE A 72 -17.16 -17.07 -4.56
C PHE A 72 -16.46 -16.11 -5.50
N LEU A 73 -15.45 -16.58 -6.24
CA LEU A 73 -14.77 -15.75 -7.24
C LEU A 73 -15.67 -15.33 -8.41
N GLU A 74 -16.65 -16.17 -8.76
CA GLU A 74 -17.58 -15.89 -9.87
C GLU A 74 -18.70 -14.90 -9.48
N ASN A 75 -19.23 -15.02 -8.27
CA ASN A 75 -20.47 -14.34 -7.86
C ASN A 75 -20.31 -13.37 -6.69
N ASP A 76 -19.22 -13.45 -5.93
CA ASP A 76 -18.97 -12.64 -4.72
C ASP A 76 -20.08 -12.74 -3.64
N GLU A 77 -20.78 -13.92 -3.59
CA GLU A 77 -21.89 -14.17 -2.66
C GLU A 77 -21.39 -14.77 -1.35
N LEU A 78 -21.88 -14.25 -0.22
CA LEU A 78 -21.42 -14.61 1.13
C LEU A 78 -21.62 -16.09 1.50
N GLN A 79 -22.55 -16.79 0.88
CA GLN A 79 -22.80 -18.22 1.14
C GLN A 79 -21.69 -19.15 0.62
N PHE A 80 -20.85 -18.69 -0.30
CA PHE A 80 -19.79 -19.51 -0.89
C PHE A 80 -18.49 -19.44 -0.09
N THR A 81 -18.52 -19.98 1.10
CA THR A 81 -17.34 -20.14 1.96
C THR A 81 -16.46 -21.31 1.49
N ILE A 82 -15.23 -21.37 1.98
CA ILE A 82 -14.29 -22.46 1.74
C ILE A 82 -14.85 -23.74 2.39
N ASN A 83 -14.99 -24.80 1.58
CA ASN A 83 -15.39 -26.12 2.06
C ASN A 83 -14.21 -26.83 2.72
N GLN A 84 -14.50 -27.72 3.68
CA GLN A 84 -13.46 -28.53 4.37
C GLN A 84 -12.30 -27.69 4.95
N ARG A 85 -12.64 -26.48 5.44
CA ARG A 85 -11.67 -25.54 6.02
C ARG A 85 -10.68 -26.21 6.99
N GLU A 86 -11.18 -27.05 7.90
CA GLU A 86 -10.36 -27.69 8.93
C GLU A 86 -9.27 -28.59 8.32
N LYS A 87 -9.64 -29.41 7.33
CA LYS A 87 -8.70 -30.27 6.61
C LYS A 87 -7.63 -29.43 5.87
N LEU A 88 -8.07 -28.35 5.24
CA LEU A 88 -7.16 -27.45 4.53
C LEU A 88 -6.15 -26.78 5.47
N ILE A 89 -6.59 -26.33 6.65
CA ILE A 89 -5.70 -25.76 7.67
C ILE A 89 -4.70 -26.81 8.15
N GLU A 90 -5.14 -28.04 8.45
CA GLU A 90 -4.26 -29.13 8.84
C GLU A 90 -3.20 -29.41 7.76
N THR A 91 -3.60 -29.39 6.49
CA THR A 91 -2.67 -29.56 5.37
C THR A 91 -1.65 -28.41 5.32
N LEU A 92 -2.10 -27.17 5.40
CA LEU A 92 -1.21 -25.99 5.39
C LEU A 92 -0.22 -25.99 6.57
N ASP A 93 -0.64 -26.39 7.76
CA ASP A 93 0.20 -26.47 8.96
C ASP A 93 1.31 -27.55 8.84
N THR A 94 1.08 -28.60 8.03
CA THR A 94 2.07 -29.68 7.84
C THR A 94 3.10 -29.37 6.76
N LEU A 95 2.82 -28.45 5.86
CA LEU A 95 3.69 -28.11 4.73
C LEU A 95 4.84 -27.19 5.18
N GLN A 96 6.08 -27.69 5.14
CA GLN A 96 7.28 -26.91 5.51
C GLN A 96 7.53 -25.69 4.61
N GLN A 97 6.95 -25.68 3.42
CA GLN A 97 7.06 -24.59 2.46
C GLN A 97 6.12 -23.41 2.78
N VAL A 98 5.11 -23.64 3.62
CA VAL A 98 4.20 -22.59 4.08
C VAL A 98 4.83 -21.89 5.27
N LYS A 99 5.08 -20.60 5.13
CA LYS A 99 5.63 -19.75 6.18
C LYS A 99 4.56 -19.31 7.17
N ALA A 100 3.42 -18.86 6.64
CA ALA A 100 2.26 -18.39 7.40
C ALA A 100 1.01 -18.39 6.52
N PHE A 101 -0.16 -18.38 7.14
CA PHE A 101 -1.43 -18.15 6.44
C PHE A 101 -2.38 -17.34 7.31
N SER A 102 -3.31 -16.62 6.65
CA SER A 102 -4.36 -15.85 7.32
C SER A 102 -5.71 -16.14 6.72
N GLU A 103 -6.67 -16.45 7.59
CA GLU A 103 -8.06 -16.69 7.25
C GLU A 103 -8.84 -15.39 7.25
N ARG A 104 -9.61 -15.15 6.19
CA ARG A 104 -10.34 -13.90 6.00
C ARG A 104 -11.80 -14.13 5.64
N LEU A 105 -12.68 -13.40 6.30
CA LEU A 105 -14.01 -13.09 5.75
C LEU A 105 -13.88 -11.91 4.80
N ARG A 106 -14.39 -12.03 3.59
CA ARG A 106 -14.38 -10.93 2.61
C ARG A 106 -15.81 -10.60 2.18
N MET A 107 -16.17 -9.32 2.21
CA MET A 107 -17.49 -8.87 1.75
C MET A 107 -17.45 -7.43 1.27
N ASN A 108 -18.41 -7.08 0.43
CA ASN A 108 -18.61 -5.72 -0.05
C ASN A 108 -19.52 -4.95 0.93
N GLY A 109 -19.23 -3.68 1.10
CA GLY A 109 -20.04 -2.82 1.97
C GLY A 109 -19.83 -1.34 1.69
N MET A 110 -20.41 -0.52 2.54
CA MET A 110 -20.23 0.92 2.51
C MET A 110 -19.70 1.42 3.87
N ALA A 111 -18.66 2.22 3.81
CA ALA A 111 -18.15 2.95 4.95
C ALA A 111 -18.79 4.35 4.97
N ASN A 112 -19.44 4.70 6.09
CA ASN A 112 -20.17 5.93 6.24
C ASN A 112 -19.64 6.74 7.44
N THR A 113 -19.49 8.04 7.25
CA THR A 113 -19.24 9.03 8.30
C THR A 113 -20.32 10.10 8.28
N SER A 114 -20.29 11.04 9.21
CA SER A 114 -21.20 12.20 9.18
C SER A 114 -20.99 13.12 7.99
N GLY A 115 -19.85 13.03 7.32
CA GLY A 115 -19.47 13.93 6.23
C GLY A 115 -19.55 13.31 4.84
N ASN A 116 -19.31 12.00 4.73
CA ASN A 116 -19.20 11.34 3.43
C ASN A 116 -19.36 9.82 3.53
N ASN A 117 -19.50 9.16 2.38
CA ASN A 117 -19.53 7.69 2.28
C ASN A 117 -18.66 7.19 1.13
N SER A 118 -18.30 5.91 1.19
CA SER A 118 -17.53 5.23 0.14
C SER A 118 -17.84 3.75 0.13
N GLY A 119 -17.88 3.14 -1.06
CA GLY A 119 -17.89 1.69 -1.20
C GLY A 119 -16.55 1.10 -0.76
N VAL A 120 -16.60 0.00 -0.02
CA VAL A 120 -15.41 -0.65 0.52
C VAL A 120 -15.51 -2.17 0.43
N ILE A 121 -14.36 -2.83 0.37
CA ILE A 121 -14.19 -4.25 0.60
C ILE A 121 -13.76 -4.44 2.05
N ILE A 122 -14.54 -5.18 2.80
CA ILE A 122 -14.34 -5.40 4.23
C ILE A 122 -13.68 -6.75 4.42
N TYR A 123 -12.51 -6.76 5.04
CA TYR A 123 -11.83 -7.97 5.48
C TYR A 123 -12.01 -8.14 7.00
N GLY A 124 -12.67 -9.25 7.39
CA GLY A 124 -12.65 -9.73 8.76
C GLY A 124 -11.45 -10.64 8.96
N VAL A 125 -10.52 -10.24 9.81
CA VAL A 125 -9.21 -10.89 9.97
C VAL A 125 -8.95 -11.29 11.41
N HIS A 126 -8.12 -12.32 11.60
CA HIS A 126 -7.51 -12.64 12.89
C HIS A 126 -6.20 -11.87 13.03
N PRO A 127 -6.11 -10.87 13.94
CA PRO A 127 -4.95 -9.96 14.00
C PRO A 127 -3.58 -10.64 14.10
N GLY A 128 -3.51 -11.76 14.80
CA GLY A 128 -2.26 -12.55 14.93
C GLY A 128 -1.82 -13.13 13.60
N GLN A 129 -2.70 -13.87 12.92
CA GLN A 129 -2.42 -14.49 11.61
C GLN A 129 -2.12 -13.44 10.54
N GLU A 130 -2.88 -12.34 10.55
CA GLU A 130 -2.74 -11.27 9.58
C GLU A 130 -1.36 -10.61 9.64
N ARG A 131 -0.80 -10.41 10.83
CA ARG A 131 0.55 -9.86 11.02
C ARG A 131 1.67 -10.76 10.48
N GLU A 132 1.45 -12.07 10.44
CA GLU A 132 2.44 -13.01 9.94
C GLU A 132 2.49 -13.07 8.41
N VAL A 133 1.37 -12.71 7.75
CA VAL A 133 1.23 -12.77 6.30
C VAL A 133 1.42 -11.40 5.64
N PHE A 134 0.94 -10.32 6.28
CA PHE A 134 0.91 -8.99 5.69
C PHE A 134 1.55 -7.92 6.57
N ASN A 135 2.25 -6.98 5.93
CA ASN A 135 2.94 -5.87 6.57
C ASN A 135 2.06 -4.62 6.76
N ILE A 136 0.72 -4.73 6.64
CA ILE A 136 -0.20 -3.61 6.90
C ILE A 136 0.02 -3.03 8.29
N HIS A 137 0.32 -3.85 9.28
CA HIS A 137 0.56 -3.45 10.67
C HIS A 137 1.81 -2.56 10.82
N GLU A 138 2.82 -2.72 9.98
CA GLU A 138 4.04 -1.89 9.96
C GLU A 138 3.83 -0.56 9.23
N ASN A 139 2.82 -0.51 8.34
CA ASN A 139 2.49 0.65 7.54
C ASN A 139 1.44 1.57 8.18
N ILE A 140 1.12 1.38 9.47
CA ILE A 140 0.21 2.28 10.19
C ILE A 140 0.92 3.57 10.51
N ILE A 141 0.25 4.70 10.21
CA ILE A 141 0.73 6.03 10.54
C ILE A 141 0.74 6.18 12.07
N GLU A 142 1.92 6.37 12.68
CA GLU A 142 2.15 6.34 14.13
C GLU A 142 1.18 7.21 14.94
N GLU A 143 0.82 8.38 14.43
CA GLU A 143 -0.05 9.33 15.13
C GLU A 143 -1.55 8.94 15.10
N THR A 144 -1.91 7.90 14.36
CA THR A 144 -3.31 7.49 14.16
C THR A 144 -3.75 6.37 15.09
N GLY A 145 -2.83 5.67 15.71
CA GLY A 145 -3.08 4.52 16.59
C GLY A 145 -2.18 3.35 16.28
N GLY A 146 -2.73 2.14 16.29
CA GLY A 146 -1.98 0.90 16.04
C GLY A 146 -2.82 -0.13 15.32
N PHE A 147 -2.22 -1.29 15.12
CA PHE A 147 -2.92 -2.46 14.59
C PHE A 147 -3.71 -3.08 15.76
N PHE A 148 -4.95 -3.33 15.62
CA PHE A 148 -5.92 -3.85 16.59
C PHE A 148 -5.46 -4.01 18.05
N ASP A 149 -6.30 -3.57 18.98
CA ASP A 149 -6.14 -3.80 20.40
C ASP A 149 -7.01 -5.01 20.79
N GLU A 150 -6.43 -6.03 21.42
CA GLU A 150 -7.08 -7.32 21.72
C GLU A 150 -8.30 -7.17 22.65
N ASP A 151 -8.28 -6.17 23.55
CA ASP A 151 -9.37 -5.95 24.51
C ASP A 151 -10.52 -5.08 23.96
N THR A 152 -10.38 -4.50 22.76
CA THR A 152 -11.33 -3.54 22.22
C THR A 152 -12.14 -4.14 21.05
N ARG A 153 -13.45 -4.15 21.17
CA ARG A 153 -14.38 -4.59 20.11
C ARG A 153 -14.70 -3.48 19.12
N ASN A 154 -15.19 -3.90 17.95
CA ASN A 154 -15.63 -3.03 16.87
C ASN A 154 -14.55 -2.01 16.46
N GLN A 155 -13.35 -2.50 16.22
CA GLN A 155 -12.23 -1.73 15.68
C GLN A 155 -12.18 -1.86 14.17
N ILE A 156 -11.71 -0.79 13.49
CA ILE A 156 -11.49 -0.76 12.05
C ILE A 156 -10.14 -0.13 11.75
N ILE A 157 -9.44 -0.72 10.80
CA ILE A 157 -8.24 -0.17 10.19
C ILE A 157 -8.59 0.23 8.76
N ILE A 158 -8.26 1.45 8.37
CA ILE A 158 -8.59 2.03 7.07
C ILE A 158 -7.36 2.59 6.40
N GLY A 159 -7.37 2.64 5.07
CA GLY A 159 -6.30 3.31 4.32
C GLY A 159 -6.41 4.83 4.36
N GLU A 160 -5.26 5.49 4.21
CA GLU A 160 -5.15 6.95 4.19
C GLU A 160 -6.03 7.58 3.09
N LYS A 161 -6.09 6.96 1.92
CA LYS A 161 -6.92 7.43 0.81
C LYS A 161 -8.41 7.41 1.17
N LEU A 162 -8.86 6.35 1.85
CA LEU A 162 -10.24 6.24 2.33
C LEU A 162 -10.53 7.28 3.42
N ALA A 163 -9.59 7.51 4.35
CA ALA A 163 -9.71 8.55 5.37
C ALA A 163 -9.91 9.94 4.76
N ASN A 164 -9.20 10.25 3.66
CA ASN A 164 -9.40 11.48 2.89
C ASN A 164 -10.83 11.53 2.28
N THR A 165 -11.26 10.44 1.64
CA THR A 165 -12.59 10.35 1.00
C THR A 165 -13.72 10.51 2.02
N LEU A 166 -13.55 9.98 3.22
CA LEU A 166 -14.52 10.06 4.31
C LEU A 166 -14.45 11.38 5.12
N ASN A 167 -13.66 12.38 4.67
CA ASN A 167 -13.46 13.64 5.37
C ASN A 167 -12.92 13.48 6.82
N LEU A 168 -12.10 12.46 7.05
CA LEU A 168 -11.45 12.22 8.34
C LEU A 168 -10.11 12.94 8.47
N VAL A 169 -9.64 13.56 7.41
CA VAL A 169 -8.41 14.37 7.40
C VAL A 169 -8.75 15.82 7.72
N HIS A 170 -7.89 16.45 8.49
CA HIS A 170 -7.87 17.90 8.71
C HIS A 170 -6.41 18.35 8.73
N TYR A 171 -6.21 19.66 8.71
CA TYR A 171 -4.86 20.24 8.73
C TYR A 171 -4.73 21.09 9.98
N GLU A 172 -3.64 20.91 10.72
CA GLU A 172 -3.35 21.63 11.95
C GLU A 172 -1.89 22.08 11.94
N ILE A 173 -1.67 23.37 12.11
CA ILE A 173 -0.32 23.91 12.19
C ILE A 173 0.11 23.83 13.66
N THR A 174 0.98 22.87 13.96
CA THR A 174 1.55 22.67 15.29
C THR A 174 3.02 23.08 15.30
N GLU A 175 3.57 23.33 16.48
CA GLU A 175 5.02 23.58 16.64
C GLU A 175 5.84 22.44 16.03
N LYS A 176 5.41 21.17 16.24
CA LYS A 176 6.04 19.98 15.65
C LYS A 176 6.04 20.03 14.12
N ALA A 177 4.93 20.48 13.50
CA ALA A 177 4.85 20.62 12.06
C ALA A 177 5.84 21.67 11.54
N VAL A 178 5.98 22.80 12.23
CA VAL A 178 6.96 23.83 11.87
C VAL A 178 8.39 23.31 12.02
N ASP A 179 8.69 22.58 13.09
CA ASP A 179 10.02 21.96 13.29
C ASP A 179 10.33 20.94 12.20
N THR A 180 9.36 20.12 11.81
CA THR A 180 9.50 19.17 10.68
C THR A 180 9.84 19.90 9.38
N LEU A 181 9.17 21.02 9.11
CA LEU A 181 9.44 21.85 7.93
C LEU A 181 10.82 22.52 7.98
N ARG A 182 11.28 22.91 9.19
CA ARG A 182 12.63 23.44 9.40
C ARG A 182 13.69 22.40 9.09
N ILE A 183 13.52 21.17 9.54
CA ILE A 183 14.40 20.03 9.23
C ILE A 183 14.39 19.72 7.72
N ALA A 184 13.23 19.85 7.08
CA ALA A 184 13.08 19.68 5.62
C ALA A 184 13.71 20.81 4.79
N GLY A 185 14.33 21.82 5.41
CA GLY A 185 15.05 22.89 4.73
C GLY A 185 14.18 24.03 4.22
N VAL A 186 12.97 24.21 4.76
CA VAL A 186 12.13 25.36 4.45
C VAL A 186 12.76 26.63 5.07
N PRO A 187 12.91 27.75 4.30
CA PRO A 187 13.56 28.97 4.79
C PRO A 187 12.83 29.58 6.00
N GLU A 188 13.59 30.12 6.93
CA GLU A 188 13.06 30.73 8.18
C GLU A 188 12.09 31.89 7.91
N GLU A 189 12.29 32.65 6.83
CA GLU A 189 11.33 33.69 6.39
C GLU A 189 9.94 33.12 6.11
N VAL A 190 9.87 31.87 5.58
CA VAL A 190 8.61 31.18 5.29
C VAL A 190 8.01 30.60 6.57
N LEU A 191 8.85 30.02 7.43
CA LEU A 191 8.44 29.43 8.70
C LEU A 191 7.88 30.47 9.66
N SER A 192 8.47 31.66 9.73
CA SER A 192 7.98 32.76 10.59
C SER A 192 6.55 33.19 10.29
N LYS A 193 6.09 33.03 9.03
CA LYS A 193 4.69 33.27 8.67
C LYS A 193 3.79 32.13 9.15
N LEU A 194 4.24 30.87 9.10
CA LEU A 194 3.51 29.73 9.63
C LEU A 194 3.40 29.78 11.15
N ASP A 195 4.42 30.27 11.86
CA ASP A 195 4.41 30.45 13.30
C ASP A 195 3.25 31.34 13.79
N THR A 196 2.82 32.29 12.97
CA THR A 196 1.65 33.15 13.28
C THR A 196 0.32 32.39 13.24
N LEU A 197 0.31 31.19 12.67
CA LEU A 197 -0.85 30.32 12.52
C LEU A 197 -0.79 29.07 13.40
N VAL A 198 0.18 28.97 14.28
CA VAL A 198 0.27 27.84 15.22
C VAL A 198 -1.06 27.70 15.98
N ASP A 199 -1.49 26.47 16.21
CA ASP A 199 -2.78 26.06 16.79
C ASP A 199 -4.01 26.32 15.92
N GLN A 200 -3.85 26.80 14.68
CA GLN A 200 -4.97 26.89 13.73
C GLN A 200 -5.27 25.54 13.09
N ARG A 201 -6.57 25.22 13.03
CA ARG A 201 -7.13 24.02 12.41
C ARG A 201 -7.96 24.38 11.19
N PHE A 202 -7.72 23.62 10.12
CA PHE A 202 -8.46 23.73 8.86
C PHE A 202 -9.23 22.45 8.64
N ARG A 203 -10.51 22.58 8.30
CA ARG A 203 -11.42 21.45 8.22
C ARG A 203 -11.11 20.49 7.06
N ASN A 204 -10.62 21.02 5.97
CA ASN A 204 -10.30 20.30 4.74
C ASN A 204 -9.08 20.93 4.03
N GLU A 205 -8.66 20.35 2.91
CA GLU A 205 -7.54 20.83 2.12
C GLU A 205 -7.82 22.18 1.44
N GLU A 206 -9.08 22.45 1.08
CA GLU A 206 -9.47 23.68 0.39
C GLU A 206 -9.32 24.89 1.31
N ASP A 207 -9.89 24.83 2.52
CA ASP A 207 -9.72 25.87 3.55
C ASP A 207 -8.23 26.10 3.89
N PHE A 208 -7.45 25.04 3.99
CA PHE A 208 -6.01 25.11 4.25
C PHE A 208 -5.28 25.80 3.09
N ARG A 209 -5.55 25.39 1.85
CA ARG A 209 -4.94 25.93 0.63
C ARG A 209 -5.25 27.42 0.49
N GLU A 210 -6.51 27.81 0.63
CA GLU A 210 -6.95 29.21 0.54
C GLU A 210 -6.17 30.07 1.54
N LYS A 211 -5.99 29.60 2.77
CA LYS A 211 -5.21 30.32 3.76
C LYS A 211 -3.73 30.42 3.41
N MET A 212 -3.14 29.37 2.85
CA MET A 212 -1.74 29.40 2.40
C MET A 212 -1.55 30.35 1.21
N GLU A 213 -2.47 30.37 0.25
CA GLU A 213 -2.43 31.30 -0.90
C GLU A 213 -2.55 32.80 -0.48
N GLN A 214 -3.23 33.09 0.62
CA GLN A 214 -3.28 34.42 1.19
C GLN A 214 -1.96 34.88 1.83
N LEU A 215 -1.14 33.97 2.31
CA LEU A 215 0.08 34.27 3.08
C LEU A 215 1.36 34.15 2.26
N PHE A 216 1.37 33.32 1.26
CA PHE A 216 2.55 32.97 0.48
C PHE A 216 2.40 33.39 -0.98
N THR A 217 3.52 33.72 -1.60
CA THR A 217 3.57 34.02 -3.03
C THR A 217 3.42 32.75 -3.86
N ASP A 218 3.02 32.87 -5.14
CA ASP A 218 2.91 31.73 -6.08
C ASP A 218 4.19 30.91 -6.18
N GLY A 219 5.35 31.55 -6.05
CA GLY A 219 6.65 30.86 -6.04
C GLY A 219 6.85 30.02 -4.79
N GLN A 220 6.51 30.56 -3.61
CA GLN A 220 6.58 29.83 -2.34
C GLN A 220 5.57 28.68 -2.29
N MET A 221 4.34 28.92 -2.77
CA MET A 221 3.33 27.88 -2.88
C MET A 221 3.79 26.73 -3.79
N ARG A 222 4.37 27.02 -4.94
CA ARG A 222 4.89 25.99 -5.86
C ARG A 222 5.98 25.13 -5.25
N ASN A 223 6.85 25.75 -4.44
CA ASN A 223 8.00 25.06 -3.86
C ASN A 223 7.68 24.33 -2.56
N TYR A 224 6.79 24.84 -1.72
CA TYR A 224 6.64 24.40 -0.34
C TYR A 224 5.25 23.86 0.03
N TYR A 225 4.22 24.08 -0.81
CA TYR A 225 2.86 23.66 -0.47
C TYR A 225 2.72 22.16 -0.16
N SER A 226 3.41 21.32 -0.93
CA SER A 226 3.42 19.87 -0.70
C SER A 226 3.99 19.52 0.68
N SER A 227 5.07 20.19 1.08
CA SER A 227 5.70 20.02 2.40
C SER A 227 4.80 20.54 3.51
N PHE A 228 4.15 21.69 3.32
CA PHE A 228 3.18 22.24 4.29
C PHE A 228 2.03 21.26 4.50
N LYS A 229 1.44 20.79 3.40
CA LYS A 229 0.34 19.81 3.43
C LYS A 229 0.72 18.54 4.18
N GLN A 230 1.90 18.02 3.92
CA GLN A 230 2.37 16.79 4.55
C GLN A 230 2.65 16.98 6.04
N ALA A 231 3.31 18.06 6.44
CA ALA A 231 3.68 18.32 7.81
C ALA A 231 2.50 18.69 8.72
N THR A 232 1.45 19.33 8.15
CA THR A 232 0.28 19.79 8.93
C THR A 232 -0.90 18.83 8.89
N LYS A 233 -0.81 17.75 8.11
CA LYS A 233 -1.86 16.74 7.98
C LYS A 233 -2.10 16.01 9.28
N SER A 234 -3.35 15.91 9.68
CA SER A 234 -3.78 15.23 10.89
C SER A 234 -5.09 14.47 10.66
N PHE A 235 -5.40 13.49 11.52
CA PHE A 235 -6.53 12.58 11.34
C PHE A 235 -7.51 12.63 12.52
N ARG A 236 -8.81 12.53 12.22
CA ARG A 236 -9.89 12.45 13.23
C ARG A 236 -10.09 11.03 13.70
N THR A 237 -9.11 10.45 14.37
CA THR A 237 -9.12 9.04 14.81
C THR A 237 -10.20 8.73 15.85
N ARG A 238 -10.72 9.74 16.56
CA ARG A 238 -11.84 9.58 17.51
C ARG A 238 -13.21 9.45 16.84
N SER A 239 -13.29 9.64 15.51
CA SER A 239 -14.53 9.48 14.76
C SER A 239 -14.90 8.00 14.65
N ARG A 240 -16.20 7.73 14.53
CA ARG A 240 -16.72 6.40 14.24
C ARG A 240 -17.07 6.28 12.78
N ILE A 241 -16.80 5.11 12.22
CA ILE A 241 -17.21 4.73 10.88
C ILE A 241 -18.34 3.71 11.03
N VAL A 242 -19.45 3.95 10.34
CA VAL A 242 -20.54 2.99 10.25
C VAL A 242 -20.34 2.17 8.98
N LEU A 243 -20.05 0.88 9.15
CA LEU A 243 -20.06 -0.06 8.03
C LEU A 243 -21.49 -0.57 7.82
N THR A 244 -21.91 -0.58 6.58
CA THR A 244 -23.21 -1.13 6.13
C THR A 244 -22.92 -2.20 5.08
N MET A 245 -23.48 -3.39 5.24
CA MET A 245 -23.25 -4.55 4.38
C MET A 245 -24.49 -5.45 4.36
N GLN A 246 -24.46 -6.52 3.59
CA GLN A 246 -25.46 -7.57 3.67
C GLN A 246 -25.07 -8.63 4.70
N ASP A 247 -26.03 -9.23 5.37
CA ASP A 247 -25.85 -10.40 6.20
C ASP A 247 -25.98 -11.71 5.38
N ASN A 248 -25.82 -12.85 6.06
CA ASN A 248 -25.92 -14.17 5.44
C ASN A 248 -27.30 -14.49 4.82
N GLU A 249 -28.34 -13.78 5.24
CA GLU A 249 -29.72 -13.93 4.71
C GLU A 249 -30.03 -12.91 3.61
N GLY A 250 -29.09 -12.00 3.29
CA GLY A 250 -29.24 -10.95 2.30
C GLY A 250 -29.90 -9.66 2.83
N TYR A 251 -30.14 -9.55 4.11
CA TYR A 251 -30.65 -8.31 4.71
C TYR A 251 -29.52 -7.31 4.92
N ILE A 252 -29.89 -6.03 4.90
CA ILE A 252 -28.94 -4.96 5.19
C ILE A 252 -28.69 -4.90 6.70
N THR A 253 -27.44 -5.06 7.07
CA THR A 253 -26.95 -4.97 8.45
C THR A 253 -25.80 -3.99 8.54
N GLY A 254 -25.33 -3.69 9.74
CA GLY A 254 -24.17 -2.84 9.93
C GLY A 254 -23.79 -2.61 11.37
N GLY A 255 -22.67 -1.95 11.57
CA GLY A 255 -22.13 -1.64 12.88
C GLY A 255 -21.30 -0.37 12.88
N ALA A 256 -21.20 0.26 14.05
CA ALA A 256 -20.32 1.39 14.25
C ALA A 256 -18.97 0.92 14.78
N PHE A 257 -17.90 1.27 14.07
CA PHE A 257 -16.53 0.90 14.37
C PHE A 257 -15.73 2.11 14.80
N ARG A 258 -14.78 1.89 15.70
CA ARG A 258 -13.79 2.88 16.12
C ARG A 258 -12.51 2.68 15.30
N ILE A 259 -11.93 3.74 14.80
CA ILE A 259 -10.66 3.69 14.08
C ILE A 259 -9.57 3.25 15.05
N ALA A 260 -8.91 2.12 14.77
CA ALA A 260 -7.76 1.62 15.51
C ALA A 260 -6.47 2.22 14.95
N GLY A 261 -6.37 2.31 13.63
CA GLY A 261 -5.23 2.87 12.92
C GLY A 261 -5.56 3.21 11.48
N ILE A 262 -4.72 4.03 10.89
CA ILE A 262 -4.79 4.39 9.46
C ILE A 262 -3.48 3.96 8.81
N TYR A 263 -3.55 3.09 7.80
CA TYR A 263 -2.38 2.61 7.08
C TYR A 263 -2.13 3.41 5.80
N SER A 264 -0.87 3.49 5.40
CA SER A 264 -0.46 4.11 4.14
C SER A 264 0.53 3.21 3.40
N ILE A 265 0.18 2.84 2.17
CA ILE A 265 0.99 1.99 1.27
C ILE A 265 1.10 2.64 -0.10
N THR A 266 1.94 2.10 -0.97
CA THR A 266 2.15 2.67 -2.32
C THR A 266 0.90 2.59 -3.21
N ASN A 267 0.02 1.59 -3.00
CA ASN A 267 -1.18 1.41 -3.80
C ASN A 267 -2.37 2.19 -3.23
N SER A 268 -2.56 3.41 -3.70
CA SER A 268 -3.67 4.26 -3.27
C SER A 268 -5.06 3.74 -3.67
N ALA A 269 -5.18 2.86 -4.67
CA ALA A 269 -6.44 2.23 -5.01
C ALA A 269 -6.84 1.21 -3.93
N PHE A 270 -5.89 0.41 -3.45
CA PHE A 270 -6.09 -0.49 -2.33
C PHE A 270 -6.45 0.27 -1.05
N GLU A 271 -5.70 1.32 -0.71
CA GLU A 271 -6.01 2.20 0.44
C GLU A 271 -7.41 2.82 0.39
N GLY A 272 -7.91 3.11 -0.80
CA GLY A 272 -9.22 3.75 -0.98
C GLY A 272 -10.41 2.81 -0.83
N MET A 273 -10.17 1.51 -0.91
CA MET A 273 -11.25 0.51 -1.01
C MET A 273 -11.22 -0.55 0.09
N HIS A 274 -10.07 -0.87 0.68
CA HIS A 274 -9.95 -1.99 1.61
C HIS A 274 -9.92 -1.52 3.06
N VAL A 275 -10.72 -2.19 3.88
CA VAL A 275 -10.77 -1.96 5.32
C VAL A 275 -10.67 -3.29 6.06
N PHE A 276 -10.05 -3.26 7.23
CA PHE A 276 -9.86 -4.44 8.06
C PHE A 276 -10.62 -4.27 9.37
N VAL A 277 -11.32 -5.32 9.78
CA VAL A 277 -12.03 -5.42 11.06
C VAL A 277 -11.70 -6.76 11.71
N ASN A 278 -11.95 -6.89 13.01
CA ASN A 278 -11.77 -8.18 13.66
C ASN A 278 -12.77 -9.21 13.09
N TYR A 279 -12.28 -10.43 12.84
CA TYR A 279 -13.07 -11.54 12.28
C TYR A 279 -14.33 -11.83 13.09
N ASP A 280 -14.22 -11.92 14.42
CA ASP A 280 -15.35 -12.24 15.29
C ASP A 280 -16.42 -11.14 15.31
N ASP A 281 -15.99 -9.88 15.22
CA ASP A 281 -16.94 -8.75 15.13
C ASP A 281 -17.71 -8.78 13.82
N LEU A 282 -17.05 -9.07 12.70
CA LEU A 282 -17.69 -9.16 11.40
C LEU A 282 -18.64 -10.36 11.33
N LEU A 283 -18.18 -11.52 11.79
CA LEU A 283 -18.99 -12.75 11.86
C LEU A 283 -20.30 -12.50 12.63
N ARG A 284 -20.20 -11.84 13.78
CA ARG A 284 -21.35 -11.52 14.64
C ARG A 284 -22.33 -10.55 13.98
N ILE A 285 -21.83 -9.51 13.31
CA ILE A 285 -22.68 -8.49 12.68
C ILE A 285 -23.40 -9.05 11.45
N THR A 286 -22.75 -9.93 10.70
CA THR A 286 -23.30 -10.53 9.48
C THR A 286 -24.04 -11.84 9.70
N ASN A 287 -24.13 -12.30 10.95
CA ASN A 287 -24.77 -13.56 11.31
C ASN A 287 -24.26 -14.76 10.49
N MET A 288 -22.99 -14.74 10.14
CA MET A 288 -22.34 -15.84 9.43
C MET A 288 -22.08 -17.02 10.38
N PRO A 289 -22.17 -18.27 9.89
CA PRO A 289 -21.82 -19.45 10.67
C PRO A 289 -20.39 -19.38 11.21
N GLN A 290 -20.16 -19.94 12.39
CA GLN A 290 -18.82 -20.05 12.97
C GLN A 290 -17.88 -20.81 12.05
N GLY A 291 -16.66 -20.31 11.86
CA GLY A 291 -15.67 -20.91 10.97
C GLY A 291 -15.87 -20.61 9.48
N SER A 292 -16.77 -19.67 9.12
CA SER A 292 -16.92 -19.22 7.74
C SER A 292 -15.69 -18.45 7.25
N VAL A 293 -15.11 -18.88 6.14
CA VAL A 293 -13.92 -18.24 5.53
C VAL A 293 -14.14 -18.15 4.02
N HIS A 294 -13.87 -16.98 3.44
CA HIS A 294 -13.97 -16.75 2.00
C HIS A 294 -12.61 -16.80 1.30
N GLU A 295 -11.57 -16.42 2.01
CA GLU A 295 -10.19 -16.34 1.50
C GLU A 295 -9.22 -16.86 2.55
N ILE A 296 -8.26 -17.70 2.14
CA ILE A 296 -7.07 -17.99 2.92
C ILE A 296 -5.88 -17.47 2.13
N ALA A 297 -5.21 -16.46 2.69
CA ALA A 297 -3.99 -15.90 2.15
C ALA A 297 -2.80 -16.68 2.68
N VAL A 298 -1.92 -17.17 1.79
CA VAL A 298 -0.79 -18.03 2.16
C VAL A 298 0.51 -17.36 1.76
N MET A 299 1.43 -17.25 2.70
CA MET A 299 2.80 -16.81 2.48
C MET A 299 3.71 -18.04 2.46
N LEU A 300 4.49 -18.19 1.42
CA LEU A 300 5.45 -19.29 1.24
C LEU A 300 6.85 -18.84 1.59
N GLU A 301 7.74 -19.77 1.92
CA GLU A 301 9.17 -19.51 2.05
C GLU A 301 9.78 -19.10 0.70
N ASP A 302 9.31 -19.71 -0.40
CA ASP A 302 9.73 -19.40 -1.76
C ASP A 302 8.52 -19.40 -2.71
N ILE A 303 8.29 -18.27 -3.38
CA ILE A 303 7.18 -18.10 -4.32
C ILE A 303 7.26 -19.06 -5.53
N GLU A 304 8.46 -19.50 -5.92
CA GLU A 304 8.62 -20.44 -7.04
C GLU A 304 7.97 -21.80 -6.77
N GLN A 305 7.64 -22.11 -5.52
CA GLN A 305 6.97 -23.35 -5.13
C GLN A 305 5.44 -23.26 -5.18
N SER A 306 4.86 -22.13 -5.55
CA SER A 306 3.43 -21.87 -5.55
C SER A 306 2.64 -22.89 -6.40
N ASP A 307 3.12 -23.23 -7.59
CA ASP A 307 2.45 -24.18 -8.49
C ASP A 307 2.41 -25.60 -7.89
N ASN A 308 3.50 -26.05 -7.31
CA ASN A 308 3.60 -27.37 -6.68
C ASN A 308 2.68 -27.50 -5.45
N ILE A 309 2.59 -26.43 -4.66
CA ILE A 309 1.72 -26.40 -3.48
C ILE A 309 0.24 -26.33 -3.89
N SER A 310 -0.08 -25.59 -4.94
CA SER A 310 -1.42 -25.54 -5.52
C SER A 310 -1.90 -26.94 -5.94
N GLU A 311 -1.07 -27.71 -6.64
CA GLU A 311 -1.39 -29.10 -7.03
C GLU A 311 -1.65 -30.02 -5.82
N ILE A 312 -0.89 -29.85 -4.72
CA ILE A 312 -1.09 -30.62 -3.50
C ILE A 312 -2.45 -30.27 -2.87
N ILE A 313 -2.77 -28.98 -2.77
CA ILE A 313 -4.03 -28.50 -2.18
C ILE A 313 -5.25 -28.91 -3.01
N GLU A 314 -5.16 -28.87 -4.35
CA GLU A 314 -6.25 -29.27 -5.24
C GLU A 314 -6.51 -30.79 -5.27
N SER A 315 -5.50 -31.60 -4.93
CA SER A 315 -5.60 -33.07 -4.91
C SER A 315 -6.23 -33.63 -3.62
N ASP A 316 -6.30 -32.85 -2.56
CA ASP A 316 -6.82 -33.19 -1.23
C ASP A 316 -8.27 -32.75 -1.01
#